data_fa7fa7877c834a8be3d79a2e32fbded4
#
_entry.id   fa7fa7877c834a8be3d79a2e32fbded4
#
_cell.length_a   1.000
_cell.length_b   1.000
_cell.length_c   1.000
_cell.angle_alpha   90.00
_cell.angle_beta   90.00
_cell.angle_gamma   90.00
#
_symmetry.space_group_name_H-M   'P 1'
#
loop_
_entity.id
_entity.type
_entity.pdbx_description
1 polymer ?
#
loop_
_entity_poly.entity_id
_entity_poly.type
_entity_poly.pdbx_seq_one_letter_code
_entity_poly.pdbx_strand_id
1 'polypeptide(L)'
;MNNPYIRFFIIVAVTLFLGIGIGYAVKPSGVQLVHASDTTVSHTNSPSGRTQDPAGQDGDQIHGSRQNAITRAVAKISPAVVGINVIAVQQVRVRDPFSQLFEDPFFKPFFGDRTYKQEVKGLGSGFIISPDGYIVTNDHVAGNATDITITISGGKQMKAKVVGSDPATDICLLKVDGKELPYVTIGNSDDVVIGEWTIAFGNPFGLFEINDKPTVTVGVISATGMKLGQLENRYYRDMIETDAAINGGNSGGPLVNSNGEVIGMNTLIFTGGQTSTYIGYGFAIPINKVKKIVTDLKKKGKISHDITAGFDVQPVDARIAQYLGMKKPQGVIVSDIVAGGPAVAAGLKIGDVVLEVNGEKVNSDNDILAVMVESSPGDYLKFKVFRERKTIDISLKLEVPPKERK
;
A
#
# COMPACT_ATOMS: atom_id res chain seq x y z
N MET A 1 -17.23 51.50 31.92
CA MET A 1 -16.34 50.32 31.94
C MET A 1 -16.27 49.72 30.53
N ASN A 2 -15.38 50.25 29.66
CA ASN A 2 -15.28 49.85 28.25
C ASN A 2 -13.89 49.23 27.92
N ASN A 3 -13.42 48.33 28.75
CA ASN A 3 -12.16 47.63 28.48
C ASN A 3 -12.44 46.32 27.74
N PRO A 4 -11.98 46.13 26.49
CA PRO A 4 -12.27 44.94 25.69
C PRO A 4 -11.73 43.64 26.34
N TYR A 5 -10.68 43.71 27.16
CA TYR A 5 -10.17 42.56 27.88
C TYR A 5 -11.10 42.06 28.99
N ILE A 6 -11.82 42.95 29.66
CA ILE A 6 -12.80 42.58 30.69
C ILE A 6 -14.00 41.86 30.04
N ARG A 7 -14.46 42.31 28.86
CA ARG A 7 -15.53 41.62 28.12
C ARG A 7 -15.11 40.23 27.64
N PHE A 8 -13.87 40.06 27.18
CA PHE A 8 -13.35 38.77 26.78
C PHE A 8 -13.29 37.77 27.95
N PHE A 9 -12.77 38.19 29.10
CA PHE A 9 -12.75 37.35 30.30
C PHE A 9 -14.13 36.97 30.83
N ILE A 10 -15.11 37.86 30.74
CA ILE A 10 -16.50 37.57 31.15
C ILE A 10 -17.12 36.54 30.18
N ILE A 11 -16.89 36.65 28.88
CA ILE A 11 -17.40 35.68 27.89
C ILE A 11 -16.78 34.29 28.11
N VAL A 12 -15.48 34.22 28.33
CA VAL A 12 -14.81 32.94 28.60
C VAL A 12 -15.28 32.31 29.91
N ALA A 13 -15.49 33.10 30.97
CA ALA A 13 -16.02 32.58 32.24
C ALA A 13 -17.47 32.08 32.12
N VAL A 14 -18.34 32.77 31.36
CA VAL A 14 -19.72 32.34 31.14
C VAL A 14 -19.80 31.07 30.29
N THR A 15 -18.94 30.91 29.28
CA THR A 15 -18.89 29.67 28.48
C THR A 15 -18.35 28.49 29.30
N LEU A 16 -17.37 28.71 30.21
CA LEU A 16 -16.87 27.66 31.08
C LEU A 16 -17.93 27.19 32.10
N PHE A 17 -18.70 28.14 32.69
CA PHE A 17 -19.77 27.80 33.64
C PHE A 17 -20.98 27.12 32.94
N LEU A 18 -21.33 27.51 31.72
CA LEU A 18 -22.37 26.83 30.93
C LEU A 18 -21.94 25.43 30.52
N GLY A 19 -20.66 25.21 30.16
CA GLY A 19 -20.11 23.91 29.86
C GLY A 19 -20.16 22.94 31.05
N ILE A 20 -19.82 23.41 32.25
CA ILE A 20 -19.91 22.63 33.49
C ILE A 20 -21.36 22.33 33.88
N GLY A 21 -22.30 23.29 33.70
CA GLY A 21 -23.71 23.09 33.98
C GLY A 21 -24.37 22.03 33.09
N ILE A 22 -24.02 21.98 31.82
CA ILE A 22 -24.54 20.97 30.89
C ILE A 22 -23.94 19.58 31.16
N GLY A 23 -22.65 19.51 31.58
CA GLY A 23 -22.00 18.25 31.98
C GLY A 23 -22.64 17.56 33.20
N TYR A 24 -23.25 18.33 34.11
CA TYR A 24 -23.95 17.79 35.29
C TYR A 24 -25.40 17.36 35.01
N ALA A 25 -26.01 17.84 33.92
CA ALA A 25 -27.39 17.52 33.56
C ALA A 25 -27.55 16.25 32.71
N VAL A 26 -26.48 15.76 32.11
CA VAL A 26 -26.48 14.50 31.34
C VAL A 26 -26.16 13.37 32.30
N LYS A 27 -27.16 12.75 32.92
CA LYS A 27 -27.03 11.47 33.56
C LYS A 27 -26.60 10.45 32.49
N PRO A 28 -25.53 9.68 32.70
CA PRO A 28 -25.23 8.58 31.80
C PRO A 28 -26.36 7.56 31.92
N SER A 29 -27.10 7.36 30.81
CA SER A 29 -28.03 6.23 30.68
C SER A 29 -27.25 4.98 30.94
N GLY A 30 -27.55 4.30 32.06
CA GLY A 30 -26.88 3.08 32.46
C GLY A 30 -27.02 2.04 31.36
N VAL A 31 -25.90 1.55 30.88
CA VAL A 31 -25.84 0.31 30.12
C VAL A 31 -26.36 -0.79 31.06
N GLN A 32 -27.60 -1.24 30.86
CA GLN A 32 -28.08 -2.44 31.49
C GLN A 32 -27.28 -3.61 30.94
N LEU A 33 -26.35 -4.12 31.74
CA LEU A 33 -25.80 -5.45 31.54
C LEU A 33 -26.97 -6.42 31.69
N VAL A 34 -27.41 -6.99 30.59
CA VAL A 34 -28.34 -8.11 30.59
C VAL A 34 -27.59 -9.28 31.24
N HIS A 35 -27.88 -9.51 32.50
CA HIS A 35 -27.49 -10.78 33.16
C HIS A 35 -28.25 -11.90 32.46
N ALA A 36 -27.53 -12.79 31.83
CA ALA A 36 -28.09 -14.08 31.43
C ALA A 36 -28.61 -14.76 32.69
N SER A 37 -29.94 -14.92 32.78
CA SER A 37 -30.60 -15.66 33.83
C SER A 37 -30.12 -17.11 33.76
N ASP A 38 -29.52 -17.59 34.83
CA ASP A 38 -29.26 -19.00 35.10
C ASP A 38 -30.55 -19.80 34.95
N THR A 39 -30.65 -20.48 33.83
CA THR A 39 -31.64 -21.55 33.66
C THR A 39 -31.12 -22.78 34.43
N THR A 40 -31.55 -22.92 35.67
CA THR A 40 -31.38 -24.17 36.45
C THR A 40 -32.12 -25.29 35.72
N VAL A 41 -31.34 -26.12 35.02
CA VAL A 41 -31.84 -27.41 34.48
C VAL A 41 -31.98 -28.35 35.65
N SER A 42 -33.25 -28.66 36.02
CA SER A 42 -33.59 -29.73 36.97
C SER A 42 -33.15 -31.08 36.43
N HIS A 43 -32.15 -31.67 37.04
CA HIS A 43 -31.81 -33.07 36.80
C HIS A 43 -32.84 -33.98 37.46
N THR A 44 -33.71 -34.58 36.65
CA THR A 44 -34.49 -35.76 37.08
C THR A 44 -33.59 -36.99 36.97
N ASN A 45 -33.28 -37.56 38.10
CA ASN A 45 -32.62 -38.88 38.22
C ASN A 45 -33.51 -39.97 37.63
N SER A 46 -32.99 -40.71 36.66
CA SER A 46 -33.46 -42.03 36.25
C SER A 46 -32.29 -43.01 36.14
N PRO A 47 -32.48 -44.30 36.46
CA PRO A 47 -31.39 -45.16 36.90
C PRO A 47 -30.62 -45.85 35.78
N SER A 48 -29.34 -45.94 36.01
CA SER A 48 -28.30 -46.87 35.55
C SER A 48 -28.60 -47.75 34.32
N GLY A 49 -28.08 -47.29 33.16
CA GLY A 49 -27.60 -48.14 32.08
C GLY A 49 -26.18 -47.72 31.73
N ARG A 50 -25.18 -48.57 31.97
CA ARG A 50 -23.82 -48.38 31.50
C ARG A 50 -23.83 -48.40 29.97
N THR A 51 -23.84 -47.24 29.37
CA THR A 51 -23.45 -47.07 27.98
C THR A 51 -22.07 -46.39 27.97
N GLN A 52 -21.13 -46.97 27.23
CA GLN A 52 -19.78 -46.45 27.02
C GLN A 52 -19.87 -45.02 26.53
N ASP A 53 -19.13 -44.15 27.20
CA ASP A 53 -19.03 -42.74 26.94
C ASP A 53 -18.49 -42.48 25.49
N PRO A 54 -19.20 -41.76 24.64
CA PRO A 54 -18.66 -41.36 23.32
C PRO A 54 -17.78 -40.09 23.41
N ALA A 55 -17.28 -39.77 24.61
CA ALA A 55 -16.49 -38.55 24.84
C ALA A 55 -15.17 -38.47 24.05
N GLY A 56 -14.75 -39.58 23.41
CA GLY A 56 -13.60 -39.56 22.48
C GLY A 56 -13.92 -39.06 21.08
N GLN A 57 -15.15 -39.29 20.58
CA GLN A 57 -15.51 -38.97 19.20
C GLN A 57 -15.86 -37.47 18.98
N ASP A 58 -16.46 -36.83 19.99
CA ASP A 58 -16.77 -35.39 19.90
C ASP A 58 -15.51 -34.52 19.95
N GLY A 59 -14.49 -34.95 20.73
CA GLY A 59 -13.18 -34.27 20.76
C GLY A 59 -12.47 -34.29 19.41
N ASP A 60 -12.47 -35.43 18.73
CA ASP A 60 -11.82 -35.56 17.41
C ASP A 60 -12.58 -34.80 16.30
N GLN A 61 -13.92 -34.76 16.35
CA GLN A 61 -14.75 -34.00 15.43
C GLN A 61 -14.55 -32.47 15.63
N ILE A 62 -14.46 -31.98 16.86
CA ILE A 62 -14.17 -30.60 17.18
C ILE A 62 -12.74 -30.23 16.72
N HIS A 63 -11.76 -31.09 16.97
CA HIS A 63 -10.38 -30.87 16.45
C HIS A 63 -10.34 -30.87 14.93
N GLY A 64 -11.05 -31.75 14.25
CA GLY A 64 -11.15 -31.77 12.77
C GLY A 64 -11.80 -30.53 12.21
N SER A 65 -12.83 -29.98 12.84
CA SER A 65 -13.53 -28.77 12.41
C SER A 65 -12.66 -27.49 12.55
N ARG A 66 -11.69 -27.47 13.46
CA ARG A 66 -10.75 -26.36 13.65
C ARG A 66 -9.63 -26.34 12.61
N GLN A 67 -9.37 -27.45 11.90
CA GLN A 67 -8.35 -27.56 10.83
C GLN A 67 -8.98 -27.39 9.46
N ASN A 68 -9.41 -26.19 9.14
CA ASN A 68 -9.92 -25.82 7.82
C ASN A 68 -8.79 -25.35 6.87
N ALA A 69 -9.14 -25.00 5.63
CA ALA A 69 -8.18 -24.51 4.64
C ALA A 69 -7.40 -23.27 5.13
N ILE A 70 -8.09 -22.35 5.82
CA ILE A 70 -7.48 -21.12 6.35
C ILE A 70 -6.42 -21.43 7.40
N THR A 71 -6.74 -22.27 8.40
CA THR A 71 -5.79 -22.60 9.47
C THR A 71 -4.59 -23.38 8.96
N ARG A 72 -4.75 -24.23 7.93
CA ARG A 72 -3.64 -24.90 7.24
C ARG A 72 -2.75 -23.92 6.48
N ALA A 73 -3.35 -22.99 5.74
CA ALA A 73 -2.61 -21.93 5.04
C ALA A 73 -1.81 -21.06 6.02
N VAL A 74 -2.44 -20.68 7.15
CA VAL A 74 -1.77 -19.91 8.23
C VAL A 74 -0.58 -20.68 8.79
N ALA A 75 -0.71 -21.97 9.12
CA ALA A 75 0.39 -22.78 9.64
C ALA A 75 1.56 -22.90 8.64
N LYS A 76 1.26 -22.99 7.33
CA LYS A 76 2.25 -23.10 6.26
C LYS A 76 3.04 -21.79 6.07
N ILE A 77 2.36 -20.64 6.14
CA ILE A 77 2.95 -19.33 5.76
C ILE A 77 3.59 -18.61 6.94
N SER A 78 3.01 -18.69 8.15
CA SER A 78 3.47 -17.95 9.33
C SER A 78 4.99 -18.02 9.58
N PRO A 79 5.68 -19.16 9.41
CA PRO A 79 7.12 -19.23 9.65
C PRO A 79 7.95 -18.34 8.72
N ALA A 80 7.44 -18.02 7.52
CA ALA A 80 8.13 -17.23 6.51
C ALA A 80 7.75 -15.74 6.52
N VAL A 81 6.78 -15.34 7.35
CA VAL A 81 6.42 -13.91 7.55
C VAL A 81 7.39 -13.30 8.54
N VAL A 82 7.81 -12.08 8.27
CA VAL A 82 8.77 -11.36 9.11
C VAL A 82 8.25 -9.98 9.53
N GLY A 83 8.60 -9.58 10.73
CA GLY A 83 8.50 -8.20 11.19
C GLY A 83 9.73 -7.41 10.76
N ILE A 84 9.54 -6.17 10.33
CA ILE A 84 10.59 -5.28 9.86
C ILE A 84 10.61 -4.04 10.74
N ASN A 85 11.72 -3.84 11.45
CA ASN A 85 12.00 -2.64 12.22
C ASN A 85 13.09 -1.85 11.50
N VAL A 86 12.81 -0.60 11.19
CA VAL A 86 13.74 0.27 10.46
C VAL A 86 14.08 1.52 11.25
N ILE A 87 15.30 2.00 11.04
CA ILE A 87 15.73 3.35 11.42
C ILE A 87 16.08 4.08 10.15
N ALA A 88 15.46 5.23 9.93
CA ALA A 88 15.77 6.13 8.82
C ALA A 88 16.22 7.48 9.37
N VAL A 89 17.23 8.08 8.76
CA VAL A 89 17.68 9.42 9.11
C VAL A 89 17.04 10.42 8.18
N GLN A 90 16.12 11.22 8.72
CA GLN A 90 15.48 12.31 7.99
C GLN A 90 16.13 13.64 8.32
N GLN A 91 16.30 14.48 7.29
CA GLN A 91 16.70 15.86 7.49
C GLN A 91 15.47 16.73 7.67
N VAL A 92 15.23 17.17 8.89
CA VAL A 92 14.13 18.08 9.22
C VAL A 92 14.65 19.52 9.18
N ARG A 93 14.10 20.33 8.29
CA ARG A 93 14.38 21.75 8.20
C ARG A 93 13.42 22.49 9.11
N VAL A 94 13.93 23.00 10.22
CA VAL A 94 13.17 23.85 11.13
C VAL A 94 13.34 25.29 10.68
N ARG A 95 12.27 25.91 10.22
CA ARG A 95 12.24 27.35 9.94
C ARG A 95 12.27 28.09 11.25
N ASP A 96 13.28 28.95 11.44
CA ASP A 96 13.26 29.90 12.53
C ASP A 96 12.14 30.92 12.28
N PRO A 97 11.19 31.11 13.21
CA PRO A 97 10.10 32.09 13.04
C PRO A 97 10.59 33.52 12.80
N PHE A 98 11.82 33.81 13.20
CA PHE A 98 12.47 35.11 13.04
C PHE A 98 13.33 35.23 11.79
N SER A 99 13.53 34.15 11.02
CA SER A 99 14.36 34.15 9.81
C SER A 99 13.90 35.18 8.75
N GLN A 100 12.60 35.47 8.72
CA GLN A 100 12.04 36.49 7.80
C GLN A 100 12.28 37.94 8.25
N LEU A 101 12.62 38.17 9.55
CA LEU A 101 12.86 39.50 10.09
C LEU A 101 14.34 39.92 9.96
N PHE A 102 15.23 38.94 9.71
CA PHE A 102 16.67 39.15 9.67
C PHE A 102 17.27 38.57 8.36
N GLU A 103 16.82 39.08 7.21
CA GLU A 103 17.38 38.73 5.88
C GLU A 103 18.79 39.27 5.66
N ASP A 104 19.33 40.08 6.58
CA ASP A 104 20.67 40.64 6.52
C ASP A 104 21.72 39.51 6.55
N PRO A 105 22.70 39.50 5.61
CA PRO A 105 23.76 38.49 5.55
C PRO A 105 24.56 38.31 6.83
N PHE A 106 24.63 39.33 7.69
CA PHE A 106 25.33 39.26 8.98
C PHE A 106 24.58 38.44 10.02
N PHE A 107 23.24 38.48 10.01
CA PHE A 107 22.41 37.77 10.98
C PHE A 107 21.98 36.37 10.52
N LYS A 108 22.03 36.10 9.22
CA LYS A 108 21.66 34.83 8.62
C LYS A 108 22.32 33.58 9.24
N PRO A 109 23.63 33.61 9.67
CA PRO A 109 24.25 32.47 10.36
C PRO A 109 23.68 32.20 11.76
N PHE A 110 23.05 33.19 12.40
CA PHE A 110 22.52 33.09 13.78
C PHE A 110 21.03 32.74 13.80
N PHE A 111 20.27 33.18 12.79
CA PHE A 111 18.80 33.07 12.70
C PHE A 111 18.34 32.36 11.42
N GLY A 112 19.25 31.67 10.74
CA GLY A 112 18.90 30.90 9.52
C GLY A 112 18.24 29.58 9.83
N ASP A 113 17.52 29.06 8.83
CA ASP A 113 16.94 27.73 8.86
C ASP A 113 18.00 26.69 9.30
N ARG A 114 17.67 25.93 10.31
CA ARG A 114 18.57 24.87 10.81
C ARG A 114 18.06 23.51 10.32
N THR A 115 18.96 22.75 9.75
CA THR A 115 18.69 21.36 9.35
C THR A 115 19.19 20.42 10.45
N TYR A 116 18.28 19.68 11.04
CA TYR A 116 18.61 18.65 12.03
C TYR A 116 18.42 17.27 11.39
N LYS A 117 19.33 16.36 11.72
CA LYS A 117 19.15 14.95 11.43
C LYS A 117 18.30 14.35 12.55
N GLN A 118 17.15 13.81 12.20
CA GLN A 118 16.26 13.12 13.13
C GLN A 118 16.18 11.65 12.75
N GLU A 119 16.38 10.76 13.72
CA GLU A 119 16.12 9.34 13.54
C GLU A 119 14.62 9.07 13.65
N VAL A 120 14.06 8.48 12.62
CA VAL A 120 12.66 8.04 12.57
C VAL A 120 12.64 6.53 12.57
N LYS A 121 11.90 5.95 13.50
CA LYS A 121 11.68 4.51 13.57
C LYS A 121 10.42 4.16 12.80
N GLY A 122 10.52 3.16 11.92
CA GLY A 122 9.40 2.62 11.16
C GLY A 122 9.19 1.15 11.46
N LEU A 123 7.96 0.70 11.26
CA LEU A 123 7.53 -0.69 11.44
C LEU A 123 6.80 -1.14 10.19
N GLY A 124 7.02 -2.39 9.80
CA GLY A 124 6.31 -3.03 8.71
C GLY A 124 6.45 -4.53 8.73
N SER A 125 6.05 -5.15 7.66
CA SER A 125 6.11 -6.59 7.46
C SER A 125 6.88 -6.94 6.19
N GLY A 126 7.23 -8.20 6.07
CA GLY A 126 7.80 -8.78 4.87
C GLY A 126 7.56 -10.28 4.84
N PHE A 127 8.03 -10.92 3.78
CA PHE A 127 8.02 -12.37 3.68
C PHE A 127 9.27 -12.88 2.97
N ILE A 128 9.78 -14.03 3.45
CA ILE A 128 10.97 -14.68 2.92
C ILE A 128 10.57 -15.44 1.65
N ILE A 129 11.26 -15.20 0.55
CA ILE A 129 10.97 -15.80 -0.76
C ILE A 129 11.97 -16.88 -1.17
N SER A 130 13.03 -17.08 -0.39
CA SER A 130 14.06 -18.11 -0.70
C SER A 130 14.82 -18.55 0.55
N PRO A 131 15.31 -19.79 0.58
CA PRO A 131 15.96 -20.37 1.77
C PRO A 131 17.29 -19.71 2.13
N ASP A 132 17.90 -18.97 1.21
CA ASP A 132 19.12 -18.19 1.42
C ASP A 132 18.87 -16.79 2.00
N GLY A 133 17.59 -16.40 2.22
CA GLY A 133 17.24 -15.20 2.99
C GLY A 133 16.94 -13.95 2.17
N TYR A 134 16.43 -14.07 0.94
CA TYR A 134 15.78 -12.94 0.27
C TYR A 134 14.41 -12.69 0.87
N ILE A 135 14.11 -11.42 1.13
CA ILE A 135 12.85 -10.95 1.74
C ILE A 135 12.27 -9.85 0.87
N VAL A 136 10.97 -9.91 0.65
CA VAL A 136 10.20 -8.87 -0.06
C VAL A 136 9.42 -8.05 0.94
N THR A 137 9.38 -6.74 0.71
CA THR A 137 8.59 -5.77 1.46
C THR A 137 8.26 -4.55 0.58
N ASN A 138 7.52 -3.58 1.10
CA ASN A 138 7.30 -2.32 0.41
C ASN A 138 8.53 -1.39 0.48
N ASP A 139 8.70 -0.54 -0.56
CA ASP A 139 9.72 0.52 -0.57
C ASP A 139 9.49 1.53 0.56
N HIS A 140 8.25 1.96 0.79
CA HIS A 140 7.93 2.89 1.87
C HIS A 140 8.24 2.35 3.27
N VAL A 141 8.36 1.01 3.44
CA VAL A 141 8.77 0.38 4.70
C VAL A 141 10.28 0.43 4.87
N ALA A 142 11.06 0.04 3.84
CA ALA A 142 12.49 -0.23 4.03
C ALA A 142 13.42 0.46 3.01
N GLY A 143 12.90 1.07 1.93
CA GLY A 143 13.71 1.58 0.81
C GLY A 143 14.74 2.64 1.20
N ASN A 144 14.41 3.51 2.13
CA ASN A 144 15.26 4.60 2.63
C ASN A 144 15.87 4.33 4.02
N ALA A 145 15.78 3.09 4.52
CA ALA A 145 16.27 2.75 5.84
C ALA A 145 17.81 2.69 5.88
N THR A 146 18.38 3.23 6.96
CA THR A 146 19.82 3.15 7.25
C THR A 146 20.18 1.93 8.08
N ASP A 147 19.26 1.45 8.89
CA ASP A 147 19.37 0.23 9.69
C ASP A 147 18.08 -0.57 9.60
N ILE A 148 18.19 -1.86 9.29
CA ILE A 148 17.05 -2.76 9.13
C ILE A 148 17.26 -3.98 10.02
N THR A 149 16.34 -4.20 10.94
CA THR A 149 16.29 -5.40 11.77
C THR A 149 15.04 -6.20 11.41
N ILE A 150 15.25 -7.46 11.02
CA ILE A 150 14.21 -8.42 10.71
C ILE A 150 13.98 -9.30 11.93
N THR A 151 12.73 -9.45 12.34
CA THR A 151 12.31 -10.42 13.37
C THR A 151 11.54 -11.52 12.67
N ILE A 152 12.01 -12.76 12.75
CA ILE A 152 11.32 -13.95 12.22
C ILE A 152 10.45 -14.58 13.32
N SER A 153 9.54 -15.47 12.92
CA SER A 153 8.73 -16.26 13.84
C SER A 153 9.63 -16.96 14.86
N GLY A 154 9.29 -16.92 16.15
CA GLY A 154 10.13 -17.38 17.26
C GLY A 154 11.07 -16.28 17.82
N GLY A 155 10.90 -15.00 17.42
CA GLY A 155 11.55 -13.85 18.04
C GLY A 155 13.02 -13.63 17.64
N LYS A 156 13.62 -14.49 16.81
CA LYS A 156 15.02 -14.34 16.37
C LYS A 156 15.16 -13.09 15.49
N GLN A 157 16.08 -12.21 15.85
CA GLN A 157 16.40 -10.99 15.10
C GLN A 157 17.62 -11.19 14.21
N MET A 158 17.59 -10.55 13.03
CA MET A 158 18.63 -10.58 12.03
C MET A 158 18.80 -9.22 11.38
N LYS A 159 20.02 -8.80 11.11
CA LYS A 159 20.29 -7.59 10.31
C LYS A 159 20.06 -7.86 8.85
N ALA A 160 19.36 -6.96 8.17
CA ALA A 160 19.14 -7.04 6.73
C ALA A 160 19.83 -5.89 6.00
N LYS A 161 20.09 -6.13 4.72
CA LYS A 161 20.60 -5.14 3.77
C LYS A 161 19.62 -4.99 2.62
N VAL A 162 19.45 -3.77 2.14
CA VAL A 162 18.70 -3.51 0.90
C VAL A 162 19.53 -4.03 -0.27
N VAL A 163 18.98 -4.98 -1.03
CA VAL A 163 19.53 -5.45 -2.31
C VAL A 163 19.19 -4.48 -3.42
N GLY A 164 17.96 -3.99 -3.39
CA GLY A 164 17.46 -2.97 -4.28
C GLY A 164 16.04 -2.56 -3.91
N SER A 165 15.66 -1.37 -4.36
CA SER A 165 14.32 -0.83 -4.14
C SER A 165 13.82 -0.12 -5.39
N ASP A 166 12.51 -0.18 -5.60
CA ASP A 166 11.81 0.55 -6.64
C ASP A 166 10.69 1.40 -6.03
N PRO A 167 10.97 2.69 -5.78
CA PRO A 167 9.99 3.60 -5.19
C PRO A 167 8.72 3.75 -6.04
N ALA A 168 8.84 3.66 -7.38
CA ALA A 168 7.72 3.90 -8.27
C ALA A 168 6.66 2.79 -8.19
N THR A 169 7.06 1.55 -7.95
CA THR A 169 6.16 0.40 -7.77
C THR A 169 5.96 -0.02 -6.32
N ASP A 170 6.62 0.68 -5.39
CA ASP A 170 6.56 0.42 -3.94
C ASP A 170 7.06 -0.97 -3.53
N ILE A 171 8.13 -1.46 -4.18
CA ILE A 171 8.69 -2.80 -3.92
C ILE A 171 10.16 -2.69 -3.49
N CYS A 172 10.52 -3.35 -2.39
CA CYS A 172 11.88 -3.43 -1.87
C CYS A 172 12.29 -4.88 -1.67
N LEU A 173 13.52 -5.20 -2.09
CA LEU A 173 14.17 -6.49 -1.89
C LEU A 173 15.27 -6.38 -0.84
N LEU A 174 15.13 -7.16 0.22
CA LEU A 174 16.11 -7.24 1.30
C LEU A 174 16.84 -8.57 1.28
N LYS A 175 17.99 -8.63 1.97
CA LYS A 175 18.79 -9.84 2.19
C LYS A 175 19.25 -9.93 3.62
N VAL A 176 19.03 -11.08 4.24
CA VAL A 176 19.61 -11.47 5.53
C VAL A 176 20.60 -12.60 5.33
N ASP A 177 21.59 -12.70 6.21
CA ASP A 177 22.52 -13.82 6.22
C ASP A 177 21.87 -15.01 6.94
N GLY A 178 21.35 -15.96 6.17
CA GLY A 178 20.65 -17.14 6.68
C GLY A 178 20.82 -18.34 5.75
N LYS A 179 20.66 -19.54 6.30
CA LYS A 179 20.65 -20.80 5.57
C LYS A 179 19.39 -21.56 5.98
N GLU A 180 18.76 -22.21 5.01
CA GLU A 180 17.58 -23.06 5.23
C GLU A 180 16.43 -22.32 5.94
N LEU A 181 16.28 -21.02 5.66
CA LEU A 181 15.19 -20.25 6.20
C LEU A 181 13.84 -20.72 5.61
N PRO A 182 12.76 -20.69 6.41
CA PRO A 182 11.43 -20.95 5.88
C PRO A 182 11.10 -19.88 4.84
N TYR A 183 10.47 -20.27 3.75
CA TYR A 183 10.06 -19.36 2.68
C TYR A 183 8.67 -19.68 2.16
N VAL A 184 8.01 -18.69 1.57
CA VAL A 184 6.64 -18.81 1.07
C VAL A 184 6.59 -19.54 -0.26
N THR A 185 5.45 -20.17 -0.55
CA THR A 185 5.10 -20.61 -1.91
C THR A 185 4.49 -19.41 -2.64
N ILE A 186 5.07 -19.04 -3.77
CA ILE A 186 4.57 -17.97 -4.63
C ILE A 186 3.48 -18.55 -5.55
N GLY A 187 2.31 -17.93 -5.53
CA GLY A 187 1.18 -18.26 -6.39
C GLY A 187 1.21 -17.55 -7.75
N ASN A 188 0.02 -17.43 -8.34
CA ASN A 188 -0.21 -16.71 -9.58
C ASN A 188 -1.35 -15.70 -9.39
N SER A 189 -1.05 -14.41 -9.51
CA SER A 189 -2.07 -13.36 -9.34
C SER A 189 -3.00 -13.17 -10.52
N ASP A 190 -2.69 -13.79 -11.68
CA ASP A 190 -3.55 -13.72 -12.86
C ASP A 190 -4.74 -14.71 -12.77
N ASP A 191 -4.64 -15.71 -11.88
CA ASP A 191 -5.66 -16.73 -11.65
C ASP A 191 -6.62 -16.39 -10.49
N VAL A 192 -6.45 -15.22 -9.88
CA VAL A 192 -7.22 -14.77 -8.72
C VAL A 192 -8.70 -14.56 -9.09
N VAL A 193 -9.60 -15.11 -8.26
CA VAL A 193 -11.05 -15.05 -8.50
C VAL A 193 -11.72 -14.18 -7.45
N ILE A 194 -12.57 -13.23 -7.89
CA ILE A 194 -13.38 -12.39 -6.98
C ILE A 194 -14.28 -13.30 -6.13
N GLY A 195 -14.25 -13.07 -4.80
CA GLY A 195 -14.99 -13.86 -3.82
C GLY A 195 -14.19 -15.04 -3.22
N GLU A 196 -12.99 -15.37 -3.72
CA GLU A 196 -12.15 -16.37 -3.07
C GLU A 196 -11.59 -15.87 -1.73
N TRP A 197 -11.33 -16.81 -0.80
CA TRP A 197 -10.76 -16.49 0.50
C TRP A 197 -9.36 -15.92 0.39
N THR A 198 -9.12 -14.83 1.12
CA THR A 198 -7.79 -14.24 1.31
C THR A 198 -7.42 -14.19 2.78
N ILE A 199 -6.13 -14.34 3.02
CA ILE A 199 -5.52 -14.30 4.34
C ILE A 199 -4.39 -13.28 4.28
N ALA A 200 -4.53 -12.16 4.98
CA ALA A 200 -3.50 -11.16 5.08
C ALA A 200 -2.67 -11.37 6.34
N PHE A 201 -1.36 -11.35 6.19
CA PHE A 201 -0.39 -11.49 7.28
C PHE A 201 0.36 -10.20 7.50
N GLY A 202 0.76 -9.97 8.76
CA GLY A 202 1.60 -8.86 9.09
C GLY A 202 2.04 -8.83 10.55
N ASN A 203 2.77 -7.77 10.89
CA ASN A 203 3.24 -7.49 12.24
C ASN A 203 2.79 -6.08 12.68
N PRO A 204 1.48 -5.83 12.79
CA PRO A 204 1.00 -4.54 13.24
C PRO A 204 1.56 -4.21 14.61
N PHE A 205 2.00 -2.97 14.80
CA PHE A 205 2.53 -2.46 16.07
C PHE A 205 3.79 -3.17 16.60
N GLY A 206 4.51 -3.94 15.79
CA GLY A 206 5.72 -4.65 16.24
C GLY A 206 5.43 -5.83 17.17
N LEU A 207 4.24 -6.43 17.10
CA LEU A 207 3.78 -7.49 18.02
C LEU A 207 4.62 -8.77 17.97
N PHE A 208 5.50 -8.95 16.99
CA PHE A 208 6.49 -10.05 17.00
C PHE A 208 7.37 -10.06 18.25
N GLU A 209 7.60 -8.89 18.86
CA GLU A 209 8.36 -8.80 20.12
C GLU A 209 7.57 -9.35 21.32
N ILE A 210 6.24 -9.43 21.19
CA ILE A 210 5.36 -9.83 22.29
C ILE A 210 4.83 -11.26 22.08
N ASN A 211 4.50 -11.66 20.84
CA ASN A 211 3.74 -12.88 20.57
C ASN A 211 4.42 -13.87 19.62
N ASP A 212 5.65 -13.63 19.17
CA ASP A 212 6.45 -14.48 18.26
C ASP A 212 5.73 -14.99 16.99
N LYS A 213 4.56 -14.45 16.68
CA LYS A 213 3.72 -14.88 15.54
C LYS A 213 3.15 -13.69 14.80
N PRO A 214 2.97 -13.81 13.48
CA PRO A 214 2.30 -12.76 12.70
C PRO A 214 0.83 -12.65 13.09
N THR A 215 0.30 -11.44 12.99
CA THR A 215 -1.15 -11.22 13.02
C THR A 215 -1.75 -11.68 11.70
N VAL A 216 -2.93 -12.26 11.78
CA VAL A 216 -3.66 -12.80 10.62
C VAL A 216 -5.04 -12.19 10.58
N THR A 217 -5.44 -11.71 9.41
CA THR A 217 -6.82 -11.30 9.11
C THR A 217 -7.32 -12.07 7.89
N VAL A 218 -8.62 -12.32 7.83
CA VAL A 218 -9.24 -13.12 6.77
C VAL A 218 -10.36 -12.32 6.12
N GLY A 219 -10.47 -12.42 4.83
CA GLY A 219 -11.49 -11.81 4.01
C GLY A 219 -11.62 -12.52 2.67
N VAL A 220 -12.09 -11.79 1.67
CA VAL A 220 -12.21 -12.27 0.29
C VAL A 220 -11.55 -11.30 -0.69
N ILE A 221 -11.31 -11.73 -1.91
CA ILE A 221 -11.00 -10.82 -3.01
C ILE A 221 -12.27 -10.03 -3.33
N SER A 222 -12.24 -8.72 -3.14
CA SER A 222 -13.36 -7.82 -3.44
C SER A 222 -13.35 -7.37 -4.90
N ALA A 223 -12.15 -7.08 -5.45
CA ALA A 223 -11.95 -6.72 -6.84
C ALA A 223 -10.51 -6.99 -7.30
N THR A 224 -10.31 -7.03 -8.61
CA THR A 224 -9.00 -7.13 -9.26
C THR A 224 -8.83 -6.04 -10.31
N GLY A 225 -7.59 -5.75 -10.72
CA GLY A 225 -7.31 -4.74 -11.74
C GLY A 225 -7.59 -3.30 -11.28
N MET A 226 -7.60 -3.04 -9.97
CA MET A 226 -7.91 -1.73 -9.42
C MET A 226 -6.80 -0.71 -9.73
N LYS A 227 -7.21 0.47 -10.22
CA LYS A 227 -6.31 1.58 -10.58
C LYS A 227 -6.51 2.71 -9.58
N LEU A 228 -5.56 2.84 -8.66
CA LEU A 228 -5.59 3.88 -7.62
C LEU A 228 -4.85 5.15 -8.07
N GLY A 229 -4.16 5.09 -9.22
CA GLY A 229 -3.39 6.21 -9.76
C GLY A 229 -2.07 6.43 -9.04
N GLN A 230 -1.62 7.70 -9.06
CA GLN A 230 -0.38 8.11 -8.39
C GLN A 230 -0.69 8.60 -6.97
N LEU A 231 0.01 8.02 -5.99
CA LEU A 231 -0.01 8.43 -4.58
C LEU A 231 1.44 8.59 -4.11
N GLU A 232 1.81 9.77 -3.61
CA GLU A 232 3.18 10.05 -3.09
C GLU A 232 4.31 9.62 -4.04
N ASN A 233 4.19 9.91 -5.35
CA ASN A 233 5.12 9.50 -6.42
C ASN A 233 5.21 7.98 -6.67
N ARG A 234 4.28 7.19 -6.16
CA ARG A 234 4.12 5.76 -6.41
C ARG A 234 2.94 5.52 -7.33
N TYR A 235 3.04 4.53 -8.21
CA TYR A 235 1.99 4.21 -9.18
C TYR A 235 1.34 2.86 -8.82
N TYR A 236 0.09 2.91 -8.38
CA TYR A 236 -0.68 1.75 -7.94
C TYR A 236 -1.70 1.35 -9.00
N ARG A 237 -1.33 0.32 -9.77
CA ARG A 237 -2.14 -0.24 -10.87
C ARG A 237 -2.30 -1.74 -10.72
N ASP A 238 -3.37 -2.24 -11.29
CA ASP A 238 -3.74 -3.66 -11.29
C ASP A 238 -3.83 -4.26 -9.88
N MET A 239 -4.14 -3.41 -8.88
CA MET A 239 -4.17 -3.82 -7.49
C MET A 239 -5.27 -4.85 -7.23
N ILE A 240 -4.98 -5.77 -6.32
CA ILE A 240 -5.96 -6.67 -5.72
C ILE A 240 -6.61 -5.95 -4.54
N GLU A 241 -7.95 -5.88 -4.54
CA GLU A 241 -8.72 -5.37 -3.42
C GLU A 241 -9.24 -6.51 -2.56
N THR A 242 -9.18 -6.36 -1.24
CA THR A 242 -9.69 -7.33 -0.26
C THR A 242 -10.35 -6.61 0.92
N ASP A 243 -11.35 -7.25 1.51
CA ASP A 243 -11.96 -6.87 2.77
C ASP A 243 -11.28 -7.51 3.99
N ALA A 244 -10.21 -8.30 3.80
CA ALA A 244 -9.32 -8.67 4.89
C ALA A 244 -8.72 -7.40 5.52
N ALA A 245 -8.79 -7.25 6.83
CA ALA A 245 -8.36 -6.03 7.49
C ALA A 245 -6.84 -5.80 7.32
N ILE A 246 -6.48 -4.77 6.58
CA ILE A 246 -5.12 -4.27 6.44
C ILE A 246 -4.98 -3.06 7.37
N ASN A 247 -3.99 -3.06 8.24
CA ASN A 247 -3.70 -1.97 9.18
C ASN A 247 -2.21 -1.58 9.10
N GLY A 248 -1.86 -0.47 9.72
CA GLY A 248 -0.46 -0.05 9.84
C GLY A 248 0.40 -1.18 10.41
N GLY A 249 1.49 -1.52 9.70
CA GLY A 249 2.38 -2.64 10.00
C GLY A 249 2.09 -3.94 9.24
N ASN A 250 0.94 -4.12 8.57
CA ASN A 250 0.73 -5.22 7.62
C ASN A 250 1.37 -4.93 6.26
N SER A 251 1.68 -3.67 5.96
CA SER A 251 2.36 -3.28 4.70
C SER A 251 3.65 -4.07 4.51
N GLY A 252 3.83 -4.60 3.31
CA GLY A 252 4.92 -5.49 2.94
C GLY A 252 4.70 -6.97 3.28
N GLY A 253 3.71 -7.30 4.11
CA GLY A 253 3.33 -8.69 4.40
C GLY A 253 2.60 -9.36 3.25
N PRO A 254 2.52 -10.71 3.22
CA PRO A 254 1.88 -11.43 2.12
C PRO A 254 0.36 -11.42 2.24
N LEU A 255 -0.34 -11.32 1.09
CA LEU A 255 -1.72 -11.70 0.89
C LEU A 255 -1.73 -13.10 0.28
N VAL A 256 -2.47 -14.02 0.89
CA VAL A 256 -2.36 -15.46 0.62
C VAL A 256 -3.74 -16.04 0.30
N ASN A 257 -3.83 -16.98 -0.63
CA ASN A 257 -5.04 -17.73 -0.90
C ASN A 257 -5.24 -18.91 0.08
N SER A 258 -6.37 -19.61 -0.01
CA SER A 258 -6.69 -20.75 0.85
C SER A 258 -5.77 -21.98 0.66
N ASN A 259 -4.97 -22.03 -0.41
CA ASN A 259 -3.96 -23.07 -0.65
C ASN A 259 -2.62 -22.77 0.07
N GLY A 260 -2.52 -21.60 0.72
CA GLY A 260 -1.27 -21.13 1.32
C GLY A 260 -0.24 -20.75 0.23
N GLU A 261 -0.67 -20.03 -0.80
CA GLU A 261 0.16 -19.45 -1.84
C GLU A 261 0.02 -17.93 -1.81
N VAL A 262 1.14 -17.22 -1.92
CA VAL A 262 1.14 -15.76 -1.94
C VAL A 262 0.63 -15.27 -3.29
N ILE A 263 -0.47 -14.53 -3.29
CA ILE A 263 -1.12 -13.95 -4.46
C ILE A 263 -0.90 -12.43 -4.55
N GLY A 264 -0.48 -11.78 -3.46
CA GLY A 264 -0.18 -10.35 -3.43
C GLY A 264 0.69 -9.94 -2.25
N MET A 265 1.11 -8.68 -2.25
CA MET A 265 1.81 -8.02 -1.14
C MET A 265 0.94 -6.88 -0.62
N ASN A 266 0.54 -6.94 0.65
CA ASN A 266 -0.26 -5.91 1.31
C ASN A 266 0.48 -4.56 1.26
N THR A 267 -0.22 -3.47 0.94
CA THR A 267 0.44 -2.16 0.82
C THR A 267 -0.39 -0.99 1.35
N LEU A 268 -1.61 -0.81 0.90
CA LEU A 268 -2.42 0.38 1.16
C LEU A 268 -3.76 0.04 1.80
N ILE A 269 -4.32 1.04 2.50
CA ILE A 269 -5.72 1.11 2.89
C ILE A 269 -6.35 2.39 2.33
N PHE A 270 -7.62 2.32 1.96
CA PHE A 270 -8.40 3.51 1.68
C PHE A 270 -9.06 3.99 2.98
N THR A 271 -8.80 5.25 3.39
CA THR A 271 -9.22 5.78 4.70
C THR A 271 -10.29 6.87 4.60
N GLY A 272 -10.81 7.17 3.41
CA GLY A 272 -11.80 8.24 3.22
C GLY A 272 -11.27 9.66 3.52
N GLY A 273 -9.97 9.83 3.71
CA GLY A 273 -9.29 11.14 3.74
C GLY A 273 -9.19 11.84 5.10
N GLN A 274 -9.79 11.35 6.18
CA GLN A 274 -9.74 12.02 7.49
C GLN A 274 -9.19 11.17 8.66
N THR A 275 -9.10 9.87 8.51
CA THR A 275 -8.61 8.98 9.55
C THR A 275 -7.71 7.90 8.93
N SER A 276 -6.71 7.43 9.67
CA SER A 276 -5.89 6.28 9.28
C SER A 276 -6.54 4.92 9.63
N THR A 277 -7.88 4.91 9.75
CA THR A 277 -8.63 3.72 10.17
C THR A 277 -9.08 2.92 8.94
N TYR A 278 -8.90 1.61 8.97
CA TYR A 278 -9.43 0.67 7.98
C TYR A 278 -10.95 0.73 7.92
N ILE A 279 -11.50 0.86 6.71
CA ILE A 279 -12.94 0.97 6.45
C ILE A 279 -13.47 -0.10 5.48
N GLY A 280 -12.76 -1.21 5.33
CA GLY A 280 -13.18 -2.33 4.48
C GLY A 280 -12.50 -2.38 3.09
N TYR A 281 -11.54 -1.50 2.82
CA TYR A 281 -10.82 -1.44 1.54
C TYR A 281 -9.33 -1.60 1.78
N GLY A 282 -8.82 -2.81 1.63
CA GLY A 282 -7.40 -3.14 1.63
C GLY A 282 -6.90 -3.43 0.22
N PHE A 283 -5.67 -3.02 -0.09
CA PHE A 283 -5.08 -3.22 -1.41
C PHE A 283 -3.74 -3.93 -1.31
N ALA A 284 -3.52 -4.86 -2.24
CA ALA A 284 -2.27 -5.57 -2.37
C ALA A 284 -1.70 -5.46 -3.80
N ILE A 285 -0.38 -5.35 -3.90
CA ILE A 285 0.34 -5.41 -5.18
C ILE A 285 0.32 -6.87 -5.64
N PRO A 286 -0.13 -7.16 -6.90
CA PRO A 286 -0.18 -8.52 -7.42
C PRO A 286 1.17 -9.22 -7.39
N ILE A 287 1.21 -10.49 -7.02
CA ILE A 287 2.47 -11.21 -6.83
C ILE A 287 3.28 -11.38 -8.13
N ASN A 288 2.63 -11.47 -9.30
CA ASN A 288 3.33 -11.55 -10.57
C ASN A 288 4.11 -10.27 -10.88
N LYS A 289 3.56 -9.10 -10.52
CA LYS A 289 4.26 -7.82 -10.58
C LYS A 289 5.46 -7.80 -9.62
N VAL A 290 5.26 -8.23 -8.38
CA VAL A 290 6.34 -8.36 -7.39
C VAL A 290 7.47 -9.26 -7.90
N LYS A 291 7.15 -10.42 -8.48
CA LYS A 291 8.14 -11.36 -9.06
C LYS A 291 8.99 -10.71 -10.16
N LYS A 292 8.34 -9.97 -11.08
CA LYS A 292 9.04 -9.27 -12.18
C LYS A 292 10.04 -8.26 -11.60
N ILE A 293 9.58 -7.38 -10.71
CA ILE A 293 10.40 -6.33 -10.10
C ILE A 293 11.54 -6.92 -9.26
N VAL A 294 11.26 -7.90 -8.40
CA VAL A 294 12.28 -8.60 -7.58
C VAL A 294 13.36 -9.24 -8.44
N THR A 295 12.98 -9.83 -9.59
CA THR A 295 13.94 -10.43 -10.52
C THR A 295 14.90 -9.38 -11.08
N ASP A 296 14.39 -8.19 -11.42
CA ASP A 296 15.21 -7.10 -11.92
C ASP A 296 16.06 -6.48 -10.82
N LEU A 297 15.52 -6.27 -9.62
CA LEU A 297 16.26 -5.77 -8.46
C LEU A 297 17.41 -6.72 -8.08
N LYS A 298 17.17 -8.03 -8.11
CA LYS A 298 18.22 -9.03 -7.83
C LYS A 298 19.37 -8.99 -8.83
N LYS A 299 19.09 -8.70 -10.11
CA LYS A 299 20.10 -8.65 -11.18
C LYS A 299 20.83 -7.31 -11.23
N LYS A 300 20.12 -6.19 -11.03
CA LYS A 300 20.62 -4.85 -11.34
C LYS A 300 20.79 -3.96 -10.09
N GLY A 301 20.25 -4.36 -8.94
CA GLY A 301 20.22 -3.57 -7.69
C GLY A 301 19.27 -2.39 -7.71
N LYS A 302 18.84 -1.93 -8.89
CA LYS A 302 17.89 -0.82 -9.10
C LYS A 302 17.13 -1.00 -10.40
N ILE A 303 15.95 -0.40 -10.46
CA ILE A 303 15.19 -0.25 -11.71
C ILE A 303 15.33 1.20 -12.15
N SER A 304 15.60 1.39 -13.43
CA SER A 304 15.58 2.72 -14.04
C SER A 304 14.27 2.89 -14.78
N HIS A 305 13.54 3.92 -14.38
CA HIS A 305 12.36 4.40 -15.10
C HIS A 305 12.73 5.57 -16.04
N ASP A 306 14.04 5.73 -16.36
CA ASP A 306 14.52 6.72 -17.33
C ASP A 306 14.15 6.25 -18.74
N ILE A 307 12.88 6.38 -19.07
CA ILE A 307 12.32 6.08 -20.39
C ILE A 307 11.52 7.28 -20.88
N THR A 308 11.53 7.48 -22.19
CA THR A 308 10.75 8.53 -22.83
C THR A 308 9.91 7.97 -23.97
N ALA A 309 8.71 8.48 -24.07
CA ALA A 309 7.86 8.34 -25.24
C ALA A 309 8.05 9.48 -26.24
N GLY A 310 8.68 10.58 -25.80
CA GLY A 310 9.07 11.71 -26.65
C GLY A 310 7.91 12.63 -27.04
N PHE A 311 6.90 12.77 -26.19
CA PHE A 311 5.79 13.70 -26.38
C PHE A 311 5.18 14.14 -25.05
N ASP A 312 4.51 15.31 -25.08
CA ASP A 312 3.73 15.84 -23.98
C ASP A 312 2.24 15.81 -24.31
N VAL A 313 1.41 15.76 -23.29
CA VAL A 313 -0.05 15.70 -23.44
C VAL A 313 -0.77 16.61 -22.44
N GLN A 314 -2.02 16.94 -22.78
CA GLN A 314 -2.95 17.58 -21.85
C GLN A 314 -4.34 16.93 -21.94
N PRO A 315 -5.14 16.91 -20.86
CA PRO A 315 -6.49 16.38 -20.89
C PRO A 315 -7.38 17.05 -21.94
N VAL A 316 -8.24 16.28 -22.61
CA VAL A 316 -9.23 16.81 -23.55
C VAL A 316 -10.42 17.38 -22.78
N ASP A 317 -10.59 18.71 -22.82
CA ASP A 317 -11.75 19.40 -22.30
C ASP A 317 -12.93 19.44 -23.31
N ALA A 318 -14.07 20.00 -22.88
CA ALA A 318 -15.26 20.09 -23.74
C ALA A 318 -15.04 20.95 -24.99
N ARG A 319 -14.18 21.98 -24.93
CA ARG A 319 -13.87 22.89 -26.05
C ARG A 319 -13.00 22.16 -27.08
N ILE A 320 -11.96 21.47 -26.62
CA ILE A 320 -11.08 20.66 -27.47
C ILE A 320 -11.90 19.54 -28.13
N ALA A 321 -12.75 18.83 -27.37
CA ALA A 321 -13.60 17.79 -27.92
C ALA A 321 -14.53 18.30 -29.02
N GLN A 322 -15.18 19.45 -28.81
CA GLN A 322 -16.04 20.09 -29.81
C GLN A 322 -15.26 20.49 -31.06
N TYR A 323 -14.08 21.10 -30.90
CA TYR A 323 -13.22 21.51 -32.01
C TYR A 323 -12.80 20.33 -32.88
N LEU A 324 -12.46 19.21 -32.26
CA LEU A 324 -12.04 17.98 -32.94
C LEU A 324 -13.22 17.15 -33.46
N GLY A 325 -14.47 17.54 -33.18
CA GLY A 325 -15.67 16.81 -33.57
C GLY A 325 -15.88 15.50 -32.82
N MET A 326 -15.39 15.42 -31.59
CA MET A 326 -15.60 14.29 -30.70
C MET A 326 -16.98 14.38 -30.02
N LYS A 327 -17.64 13.22 -29.80
CA LYS A 327 -18.97 13.15 -29.15
C LYS A 327 -18.96 13.54 -27.68
N LYS A 328 -17.84 13.36 -27.00
CA LYS A 328 -17.64 13.68 -25.57
C LYS A 328 -16.15 13.93 -25.29
N PRO A 329 -15.82 14.72 -24.24
CA PRO A 329 -14.46 14.84 -23.76
C PRO A 329 -13.94 13.49 -23.28
N GLN A 330 -12.82 13.03 -23.83
CA GLN A 330 -12.14 11.80 -23.43
C GLN A 330 -10.73 11.79 -24.00
N GLY A 331 -9.81 11.14 -23.30
CA GLY A 331 -8.43 11.01 -23.72
C GLY A 331 -7.58 12.25 -23.42
N VAL A 332 -6.37 12.21 -23.91
CA VAL A 332 -5.39 13.30 -23.79
C VAL A 332 -4.92 13.71 -25.19
N ILE A 333 -4.80 15.01 -25.45
CA ILE A 333 -4.31 15.55 -26.72
C ILE A 333 -2.79 15.74 -26.66
N VAL A 334 -2.09 15.29 -27.67
CA VAL A 334 -0.64 15.53 -27.85
C VAL A 334 -0.42 17.02 -28.08
N SER A 335 0.24 17.68 -27.14
CA SER A 335 0.51 19.12 -27.14
C SER A 335 1.88 19.47 -27.69
N ASP A 336 2.88 18.57 -27.50
CA ASP A 336 4.23 18.74 -28.01
C ASP A 336 4.88 17.39 -28.35
N ILE A 337 5.87 17.40 -29.24
CA ILE A 337 6.64 16.21 -29.65
C ILE A 337 8.10 16.54 -29.77
N VAL A 338 8.94 15.75 -29.15
CA VAL A 338 10.40 15.85 -29.22
C VAL A 338 10.88 15.46 -30.61
N ALA A 339 11.54 16.42 -31.31
CA ALA A 339 12.06 16.20 -32.65
C ALA A 339 13.04 15.02 -32.70
N GLY A 340 12.81 14.07 -33.64
CA GLY A 340 13.63 12.87 -33.77
C GLY A 340 13.44 11.84 -32.66
N GLY A 341 12.48 12.06 -31.76
CA GLY A 341 12.18 11.13 -30.66
C GLY A 341 11.27 9.98 -31.06
N PRO A 342 10.98 9.05 -30.10
CA PRO A 342 10.18 7.86 -30.33
C PRO A 342 8.78 8.14 -30.89
N ALA A 343 8.12 9.22 -30.45
CA ALA A 343 6.80 9.63 -30.94
C ALA A 343 6.81 9.96 -32.43
N VAL A 344 7.83 10.68 -32.91
CA VAL A 344 8.00 11.00 -34.33
C VAL A 344 8.21 9.72 -35.15
N ALA A 345 9.10 8.84 -34.66
CA ALA A 345 9.40 7.57 -35.30
C ALA A 345 8.16 6.66 -35.41
N ALA A 346 7.27 6.71 -34.41
CA ALA A 346 5.99 5.99 -34.40
C ALA A 346 4.90 6.64 -35.26
N GLY A 347 5.11 7.87 -35.77
CA GLY A 347 4.14 8.61 -36.58
C GLY A 347 3.04 9.30 -35.75
N LEU A 348 3.27 9.53 -34.46
CA LEU A 348 2.41 10.36 -33.61
C LEU A 348 2.55 11.83 -34.05
N LYS A 349 1.50 12.63 -33.96
CA LYS A 349 1.47 14.04 -34.38
C LYS A 349 0.87 14.91 -33.30
N ILE A 350 1.30 16.18 -33.25
CA ILE A 350 0.65 17.21 -32.43
C ILE A 350 -0.82 17.31 -32.88
N GLY A 351 -1.73 17.38 -31.91
CA GLY A 351 -3.18 17.38 -32.12
C GLY A 351 -3.84 16.00 -32.16
N ASP A 352 -3.07 14.92 -32.12
CA ASP A 352 -3.62 13.56 -31.89
C ASP A 352 -4.24 13.45 -30.50
N VAL A 353 -5.37 12.75 -30.41
CA VAL A 353 -5.93 12.43 -29.09
C VAL A 353 -5.68 10.94 -28.78
N VAL A 354 -4.87 10.70 -27.77
CA VAL A 354 -4.65 9.35 -27.24
C VAL A 354 -5.86 8.97 -26.40
N LEU A 355 -6.57 7.92 -26.83
CA LEU A 355 -7.76 7.37 -26.15
C LEU A 355 -7.41 6.22 -25.24
N GLU A 356 -6.48 5.36 -25.67
CA GLU A 356 -6.05 4.17 -24.96
C GLU A 356 -4.55 3.93 -25.15
N VAL A 357 -3.92 3.36 -24.12
CA VAL A 357 -2.55 2.83 -24.17
C VAL A 357 -2.61 1.37 -23.73
N ASN A 358 -2.11 0.44 -24.55
CA ASN A 358 -2.16 -1.01 -24.30
C ASN A 358 -3.58 -1.55 -24.00
N GLY A 359 -4.62 -0.94 -24.61
CA GLY A 359 -6.02 -1.27 -24.38
C GLY A 359 -6.66 -0.59 -23.16
N GLU A 360 -5.91 0.19 -22.43
CA GLU A 360 -6.39 0.92 -21.26
C GLU A 360 -6.73 2.37 -21.60
N LYS A 361 -7.90 2.81 -21.14
CA LYS A 361 -8.35 4.20 -21.34
C LYS A 361 -7.43 5.16 -20.60
N VAL A 362 -7.13 6.27 -21.27
CA VAL A 362 -6.27 7.36 -20.77
C VAL A 362 -7.10 8.63 -20.70
N ASN A 363 -7.02 9.36 -19.57
CA ASN A 363 -7.68 10.64 -19.39
C ASN A 363 -6.74 11.71 -18.80
N SER A 364 -5.54 11.32 -18.41
CA SER A 364 -4.50 12.20 -17.85
C SER A 364 -3.11 11.77 -18.34
N ASP A 365 -2.13 12.63 -18.18
CA ASP A 365 -0.70 12.33 -18.34
C ASP A 365 -0.25 11.24 -17.38
N ASN A 366 -0.75 11.26 -16.16
CA ASN A 366 -0.46 10.23 -15.13
C ASN A 366 -0.88 8.82 -15.57
N ASP A 367 -1.93 8.67 -16.37
CA ASP A 367 -2.33 7.36 -16.88
C ASP A 367 -1.27 6.79 -17.84
N ILE A 368 -0.66 7.64 -18.67
CA ILE A 368 0.45 7.25 -19.57
C ILE A 368 1.71 6.94 -18.76
N LEU A 369 2.07 7.82 -17.80
CA LEU A 369 3.23 7.63 -16.94
C LEU A 369 3.13 6.33 -16.15
N ALA A 370 1.95 6.00 -15.65
CA ALA A 370 1.71 4.76 -14.92
C ALA A 370 1.96 3.50 -15.79
N VAL A 371 1.62 3.53 -17.09
CA VAL A 371 1.96 2.44 -18.02
C VAL A 371 3.47 2.40 -18.28
N MET A 372 4.10 3.58 -18.42
CA MET A 372 5.54 3.67 -18.67
C MET A 372 6.35 3.14 -17.50
N VAL A 373 5.97 3.44 -16.25
CA VAL A 373 6.68 2.94 -15.05
C VAL A 373 6.77 1.41 -15.01
N GLU A 374 5.79 0.70 -15.58
CA GLU A 374 5.77 -0.77 -15.65
C GLU A 374 6.48 -1.33 -16.88
N SER A 375 6.98 -0.44 -17.74
CA SER A 375 7.63 -0.78 -19.00
C SER A 375 9.16 -0.67 -18.90
N SER A 376 9.85 -1.27 -19.86
CA SER A 376 11.31 -1.25 -19.98
C SER A 376 11.74 -0.54 -21.27
N PRO A 377 12.97 0.01 -21.35
CA PRO A 377 13.50 0.49 -22.61
C PRO A 377 13.45 -0.59 -23.69
N GLY A 378 12.91 -0.25 -24.85
CA GLY A 378 12.71 -1.16 -25.98
C GLY A 378 11.33 -1.80 -26.04
N ASP A 379 10.50 -1.69 -25.00
CA ASP A 379 9.12 -2.15 -25.04
C ASP A 379 8.28 -1.30 -26.00
N TYR A 380 7.23 -1.90 -26.55
CA TYR A 380 6.29 -1.23 -27.44
C TYR A 380 4.99 -0.94 -26.71
N LEU A 381 4.58 0.34 -26.71
CA LEU A 381 3.26 0.76 -26.27
C LEU A 381 2.32 0.85 -27.48
N LYS A 382 1.13 0.25 -27.34
CA LYS A 382 0.07 0.32 -28.36
C LYS A 382 -0.87 1.47 -28.00
N PHE A 383 -0.89 2.52 -28.82
CA PHE A 383 -1.75 3.69 -28.66
C PHE A 383 -2.95 3.56 -29.56
N LYS A 384 -4.15 3.74 -29.06
CA LYS A 384 -5.34 4.00 -29.84
C LYS A 384 -5.56 5.50 -29.91
N VAL A 385 -5.43 6.06 -31.09
CA VAL A 385 -5.36 7.50 -31.32
C VAL A 385 -6.53 7.95 -32.18
N PHE A 386 -7.18 9.05 -31.78
CA PHE A 386 -8.17 9.73 -32.59
C PHE A 386 -7.49 10.87 -33.37
N ARG A 387 -7.52 10.77 -34.70
CA ARG A 387 -6.94 11.73 -35.66
C ARG A 387 -7.91 11.92 -36.83
N GLU A 388 -8.21 13.15 -37.23
CA GLU A 388 -9.06 13.48 -38.39
C GLU A 388 -10.41 12.69 -38.39
N ARG A 389 -11.07 12.66 -37.21
CA ARG A 389 -12.35 11.95 -36.97
C ARG A 389 -12.29 10.42 -37.14
N LYS A 390 -11.10 9.85 -37.18
CA LYS A 390 -10.90 8.38 -37.28
C LYS A 390 -10.07 7.90 -36.11
N THR A 391 -10.25 6.67 -35.74
CA THR A 391 -9.40 5.98 -34.75
C THR A 391 -8.37 5.15 -35.50
N ILE A 392 -7.11 5.30 -35.11
CA ILE A 392 -5.96 4.58 -35.66
C ILE A 392 -5.14 3.99 -34.52
N ASP A 393 -4.44 2.90 -34.80
CA ASP A 393 -3.51 2.29 -33.85
C ASP A 393 -2.08 2.69 -34.22
N ILE A 394 -1.30 3.10 -33.21
CA ILE A 394 0.11 3.49 -33.33
C ILE A 394 0.90 2.63 -32.34
N SER A 395 1.99 2.04 -32.81
CA SER A 395 2.94 1.31 -31.95
C SER A 395 4.18 2.16 -31.73
N LEU A 396 4.40 2.56 -30.48
CA LEU A 396 5.51 3.41 -30.08
C LEU A 396 6.53 2.60 -29.27
N LYS A 397 7.79 2.62 -29.69
CA LYS A 397 8.90 2.00 -28.97
C LYS A 397 9.43 2.96 -27.91
N LEU A 398 9.52 2.51 -26.66
CA LEU A 398 10.12 3.32 -25.59
C LEU A 398 11.64 3.33 -25.69
N GLU A 399 12.23 4.50 -25.46
CA GLU A 399 13.67 4.69 -25.53
C GLU A 399 14.21 5.31 -24.23
N VAL A 400 15.52 5.14 -24.00
CA VAL A 400 16.21 5.90 -22.96
C VAL A 400 16.40 7.33 -23.45
N PRO A 401 16.03 8.36 -22.68
CA PRO A 401 16.27 9.73 -23.10
C PRO A 401 17.76 9.95 -23.37
N PRO A 402 18.11 10.74 -24.40
CA PRO A 402 19.49 11.08 -24.67
C PRO A 402 20.09 11.76 -23.44
N LYS A 403 21.30 11.33 -23.03
CA LYS A 403 22.00 11.97 -21.92
C LYS A 403 22.21 13.45 -22.30
N GLU A 404 21.69 14.34 -21.47
CA GLU A 404 22.00 15.76 -21.60
C GLU A 404 23.53 15.92 -21.62
N ARG A 405 24.04 16.44 -22.71
CA ARG A 405 25.46 16.87 -22.77
C ARG A 405 25.57 18.09 -21.84
N LYS A 406 26.15 17.85 -20.65
CA LYS A 406 26.55 18.91 -19.72
C LYS A 406 27.62 19.78 -20.34
#